data_4a56fabf67ceb24e784d3d48d02ef942
#
_entry.id   4a56fabf67ceb24e784d3d48d02ef942
#
_cell.length_a   1.000
_cell.length_b   1.000
_cell.length_c   1.000
_cell.angle_alpha   90.00
_cell.angle_beta   90.00
_cell.angle_gamma   90.00
#
_symmetry.space_group_name_H-M   'P 1'
#
loop_
_entity.id
_entity.type
_entity.pdbx_description
1 polymer ?
#
loop_
_entity_poly.entity_id
_entity_poly.type
_entity_poly.pdbx_seq_one_letter_code
_entity_poly.pdbx_strand_id
1 'polypeptide(L)'
;MTNQRSSARRSHNVNVRRRAYVALVNAHDSNTSNTREMLVTPSKGRRIRLLRVRVIQEQADGRHLWELYFGTGVDITTNPDSAIDILDIPDSGEASTRTFLREEGPRGLRDEVLSGRWLGTPPTTVHKIVVEYSDES
;
A
#
# COMPACT_ATOMS: atom_id res chain seq x y z
N MET A 1 -3.39 40.33 24.02
CA MET A 1 -3.05 40.36 22.61
C MET A 1 -2.01 39.33 22.23
N THR A 2 -0.94 39.18 23.00
CA THR A 2 0.14 38.21 22.67
C THR A 2 -0.34 36.77 22.68
N ASN A 3 -1.26 36.41 23.59
CA ASN A 3 -1.81 35.07 23.69
C ASN A 3 -2.66 34.64 22.50
N GLN A 4 -3.41 35.59 21.94
CA GLN A 4 -4.23 35.32 20.76
C GLN A 4 -3.37 35.01 19.52
N ARG A 5 -2.27 35.73 19.34
CA ARG A 5 -1.33 35.48 18.25
C ARG A 5 -0.67 34.09 18.38
N SER A 6 -0.30 33.72 19.58
CA SER A 6 0.29 32.39 19.83
C SER A 6 -0.69 31.26 19.51
N SER A 7 -1.97 31.42 19.87
CA SER A 7 -3.00 30.45 19.58
C SER A 7 -3.23 30.31 18.06
N ALA A 8 -3.27 31.43 17.34
CA ALA A 8 -3.44 31.41 15.90
C ALA A 8 -2.25 30.73 15.20
N ARG A 9 -1.04 30.93 15.64
CA ARG A 9 0.14 30.26 15.11
C ARG A 9 0.10 28.75 15.34
N ARG A 10 -0.31 28.31 16.51
CA ARG A 10 -0.45 26.88 16.82
C ARG A 10 -1.47 26.22 15.91
N SER A 11 -2.61 26.83 15.69
CA SER A 11 -3.64 26.33 14.79
C SER A 11 -3.13 26.22 13.36
N HIS A 12 -2.38 27.20 12.90
CA HIS A 12 -1.78 27.19 11.56
C HIS A 12 -0.77 26.03 11.42
N ASN A 13 0.10 25.81 12.39
CA ASN A 13 1.08 24.73 12.37
C ASN A 13 0.41 23.34 12.33
N VAL A 14 -0.68 23.17 13.09
CA VAL A 14 -1.46 21.91 13.06
C VAL A 14 -2.05 21.67 11.69
N ASN A 15 -2.57 22.70 11.02
CA ASN A 15 -3.12 22.58 9.67
C ASN A 15 -2.04 22.23 8.65
N VAL A 16 -0.85 22.80 8.76
CA VAL A 16 0.28 22.46 7.88
C VAL A 16 0.69 21.01 8.07
N ARG A 17 0.76 20.51 9.29
CA ARG A 17 1.05 19.11 9.56
C ARG A 17 0.03 18.17 8.94
N ARG A 18 -1.26 18.49 9.01
CA ARG A 18 -2.32 17.70 8.38
C ARG A 18 -2.15 17.62 6.87
N ARG A 19 -1.72 18.70 6.22
CA ARG A 19 -1.46 18.72 4.77
C ARG A 19 -0.29 17.84 4.36
N ALA A 20 0.65 17.55 5.26
CA ALA A 20 1.78 16.66 4.99
C ALA A 20 1.36 15.19 4.77
N TYR A 21 0.11 14.82 5.13
CA TYR A 21 -0.41 13.46 5.02
C TYR A 21 -1.47 13.34 3.92
N VAL A 22 -1.21 13.90 2.76
CA VAL A 22 -2.10 13.72 1.62
C VAL A 22 -1.97 12.29 1.11
N ALA A 23 -3.08 11.58 1.09
CA ALA A 23 -3.13 10.23 0.54
C ALA A 23 -3.11 10.29 -0.99
N LEU A 24 -2.25 9.47 -1.58
CA LEU A 24 -2.20 9.22 -3.01
C LEU A 24 -2.86 7.86 -3.28
N VAL A 25 -3.45 7.71 -4.45
CA VAL A 25 -4.10 6.47 -4.85
C VAL A 25 -3.50 5.98 -6.15
N ASN A 26 -3.14 4.71 -6.19
CA ASN A 26 -2.70 4.05 -7.41
C ASN A 26 -3.55 2.81 -7.65
N ALA A 27 -4.15 2.71 -8.83
CA ALA A 27 -4.89 1.53 -9.27
C ALA A 27 -4.02 0.75 -10.26
N HIS A 28 -3.86 -0.54 -9.99
CA HIS A 28 -3.00 -1.42 -10.75
C HIS A 28 -3.79 -2.65 -11.20
N ASP A 29 -3.62 -3.04 -12.46
CA ASP A 29 -4.16 -4.29 -12.99
C ASP A 29 -3.14 -5.40 -12.75
N SER A 30 -3.54 -6.44 -12.01
CA SER A 30 -2.63 -7.54 -11.71
C SER A 30 -2.30 -8.35 -12.97
N ASN A 31 -1.14 -9.01 -12.96
CA ASN A 31 -0.88 -10.09 -13.90
C ASN A 31 -1.67 -11.36 -13.50
N THR A 32 -1.51 -12.40 -14.29
CA THR A 32 -2.10 -13.72 -14.03
C THR A 32 -1.01 -14.78 -13.86
N SER A 33 0.10 -14.39 -13.25
CA SER A 33 1.25 -15.25 -12.99
C SER A 33 1.78 -15.03 -11.58
N ASN A 34 2.79 -15.79 -11.19
CA ASN A 34 3.47 -15.61 -9.90
C ASN A 34 4.63 -14.60 -9.98
N THR A 35 4.74 -13.87 -11.08
CA THR A 35 5.80 -12.87 -11.27
C THR A 35 5.50 -11.63 -10.42
N ARG A 36 6.53 -11.10 -9.80
CA ARG A 36 6.46 -9.86 -9.02
C ARG A 36 5.97 -8.70 -9.87
N GLU A 37 5.13 -7.87 -9.27
CA GLU A 37 4.61 -6.65 -9.87
C GLU A 37 4.99 -5.46 -9.00
N MET A 38 5.48 -4.40 -9.62
CA MET A 38 5.67 -3.12 -8.95
C MET A 38 4.35 -2.37 -8.90
N LEU A 39 3.86 -2.09 -7.71
CA LEU A 39 2.59 -1.39 -7.51
C LEU A 39 2.79 0.12 -7.44
N VAL A 40 3.79 0.57 -6.70
CA VAL A 40 4.08 1.98 -6.50
C VAL A 40 5.58 2.19 -6.44
N THR A 41 6.05 3.19 -7.18
CA THR A 41 7.44 3.66 -7.09
C THR A 41 7.41 5.02 -6.40
N PRO A 42 8.16 5.22 -5.31
CA PRO A 42 8.18 6.52 -4.63
C PRO A 42 8.88 7.58 -5.50
N SER A 43 8.58 8.83 -5.23
CA SER A 43 9.35 9.94 -5.78
C SER A 43 10.80 9.85 -5.29
N LYS A 44 11.74 10.30 -6.11
CA LYS A 44 13.17 10.22 -5.80
C LYS A 44 13.49 10.77 -4.41
N GLY A 45 14.17 9.99 -3.61
CA GLY A 45 14.57 10.35 -2.25
C GLY A 45 13.48 10.23 -1.20
N ARG A 46 12.33 9.67 -1.56
CA ARG A 46 11.19 9.59 -0.65
C ARG A 46 10.88 8.14 -0.29
N ARG A 47 9.95 7.98 0.64
CA ARG A 47 9.52 6.68 1.17
C ARG A 47 8.02 6.54 1.02
N ILE A 48 7.56 5.34 0.74
CA ILE A 48 6.14 5.02 0.73
C ILE A 48 5.72 4.63 2.15
N ARG A 49 4.65 5.25 2.65
CA ARG A 49 3.91 4.75 3.80
C ARG A 49 2.58 4.20 3.29
N LEU A 50 2.36 2.93 3.51
CA LEU A 50 1.11 2.28 3.09
C LEU A 50 -0.02 2.67 4.04
N LEU A 51 -1.16 3.07 3.48
CA LEU A 51 -2.36 3.42 4.23
C LEU A 51 -3.45 2.38 4.05
N ARG A 52 -3.68 1.92 2.83
CA ARG A 52 -4.68 0.91 2.54
C ARG A 52 -4.34 0.19 1.23
N VAL A 53 -4.63 -1.10 1.20
CA VAL A 53 -4.57 -1.88 -0.02
C VAL A 53 -5.88 -2.65 -0.17
N ARG A 54 -6.42 -2.67 -1.38
CA ARG A 54 -7.59 -3.46 -1.75
C ARG A 54 -7.26 -4.29 -2.97
N VAL A 55 -7.58 -5.57 -2.90
CA VAL A 55 -7.54 -6.46 -4.07
C VAL A 55 -8.98 -6.81 -4.42
N ILE A 56 -9.40 -6.43 -5.60
CA ILE A 56 -10.79 -6.57 -6.06
C ILE A 56 -10.84 -7.65 -7.12
N GLN A 57 -11.57 -8.71 -6.85
CA GLN A 57 -11.86 -9.76 -7.80
C GLN A 57 -13.16 -9.41 -8.51
N GLU A 58 -13.06 -8.96 -9.75
CA GLU A 58 -14.23 -8.51 -10.52
C GLU A 58 -15.09 -9.68 -11.01
N GLN A 59 -14.48 -10.85 -11.19
CA GLN A 59 -15.17 -12.07 -11.61
C GLN A 59 -14.75 -13.22 -10.72
N ALA A 60 -15.64 -14.17 -10.48
CA ALA A 60 -15.32 -15.34 -9.70
C ALA A 60 -14.21 -16.14 -10.39
N ASP A 61 -13.09 -16.34 -9.72
CA ASP A 61 -11.87 -16.94 -10.27
C ASP A 61 -11.17 -17.87 -9.27
N GLY A 62 -11.85 -18.26 -8.22
CA GLY A 62 -11.28 -19.06 -7.15
C GLY A 62 -10.62 -18.21 -6.07
N ARG A 63 -10.18 -18.89 -5.03
CA ARG A 63 -9.47 -18.27 -3.92
C ARG A 63 -7.99 -18.13 -4.25
N HIS A 64 -7.44 -16.95 -4.04
CA HIS A 64 -6.05 -16.65 -4.30
C HIS A 64 -5.40 -15.93 -3.13
N LEU A 65 -4.09 -16.06 -3.00
CA LEU A 65 -3.29 -15.36 -2.00
C LEU A 65 -2.41 -14.33 -2.70
N TRP A 66 -2.43 -13.12 -2.20
CA TRP A 66 -1.60 -12.02 -2.68
C TRP A 66 -0.61 -11.59 -1.61
N GLU A 67 0.67 -11.68 -1.91
CA GLU A 67 1.74 -11.21 -1.05
C GLU A 67 2.06 -9.75 -1.34
N LEU A 68 2.13 -8.95 -0.28
CA LEU A 68 2.48 -7.53 -0.34
C LEU A 68 3.79 -7.30 0.40
N TYR A 69 4.74 -6.63 -0.22
CA TYR A 69 6.06 -6.40 0.37
C TYR A 69 6.75 -5.18 -0.23
N PHE A 70 7.77 -4.68 0.48
CA PHE A 70 8.64 -3.63 -0.04
C PHE A 70 9.84 -4.22 -0.78
N GLY A 71 10.27 -3.53 -1.82
CA GLY A 71 11.47 -3.87 -2.55
C GLY A 71 11.25 -4.88 -3.66
N THR A 72 12.34 -5.51 -4.07
CA THR A 72 12.38 -6.50 -5.15
C THR A 72 12.56 -7.91 -4.61
N GLY A 73 12.30 -8.08 -3.32
CA GLY A 73 12.50 -9.33 -2.62
C GLY A 73 11.66 -10.47 -3.15
N VAL A 74 11.86 -11.59 -2.55
CA VAL A 74 11.11 -12.82 -2.75
C VAL A 74 10.06 -12.94 -1.65
N ASP A 75 9.38 -14.06 -1.57
CA ASP A 75 8.26 -14.23 -0.69
C ASP A 75 8.58 -14.06 0.81
N ILE A 76 7.53 -14.03 1.62
CA ILE A 76 7.60 -13.85 3.06
C ILE A 76 8.46 -14.91 3.77
N THR A 77 8.60 -16.09 3.17
CA THR A 77 9.38 -17.16 3.76
C THR A 77 10.88 -16.95 3.63
N THR A 78 11.29 -16.24 2.58
CA THR A 78 12.73 -15.98 2.31
C THR A 78 13.16 -14.57 2.72
N ASN A 79 12.22 -13.63 2.82
CA ASN A 79 12.52 -12.23 3.14
C ASN A 79 11.46 -11.62 4.07
N PRO A 80 11.28 -12.19 5.28
CA PRO A 80 10.19 -11.78 6.16
C PRO A 80 10.26 -10.33 6.60
N ASP A 81 11.44 -9.74 6.68
CA ASP A 81 11.61 -8.35 7.12
C ASP A 81 11.04 -7.33 6.12
N SER A 82 10.92 -7.71 4.87
CA SER A 82 10.35 -6.85 3.83
C SER A 82 8.86 -7.11 3.60
N ALA A 83 8.33 -8.19 4.13
CA ALA A 83 6.93 -8.56 3.96
C ALA A 83 6.03 -7.65 4.78
N ILE A 84 4.89 -7.30 4.20
CA ILE A 84 3.87 -6.48 4.85
C ILE A 84 2.71 -7.38 5.29
N ASP A 85 2.14 -8.13 4.34
CA ASP A 85 0.98 -8.97 4.60
C ASP A 85 0.77 -9.96 3.46
N ILE A 86 -0.03 -10.99 3.74
CA ILE A 86 -0.61 -11.88 2.72
C ILE A 86 -2.11 -11.68 2.78
N LEU A 87 -2.68 -11.23 1.66
CA LEU A 87 -4.11 -11.01 1.52
C LEU A 87 -4.76 -12.26 0.95
N ASP A 88 -5.82 -12.71 1.60
CA ASP A 88 -6.63 -13.85 1.17
C ASP A 88 -7.82 -13.31 0.37
N ILE A 89 -7.81 -13.55 -0.93
CA ILE A 89 -8.87 -13.11 -1.83
C ILE A 89 -9.86 -14.26 -1.99
N PRO A 90 -11.09 -14.11 -1.46
CA PRO A 90 -12.08 -15.19 -1.49
C PRO A 90 -12.62 -15.45 -2.90
N ASP A 91 -13.30 -16.58 -3.04
CA ASP A 91 -13.81 -17.11 -4.31
C ASP A 91 -15.07 -16.42 -4.84
N SER A 92 -15.56 -15.38 -4.20
CA SER A 92 -16.92 -14.89 -4.46
C SER A 92 -17.00 -13.53 -5.14
N GLY A 93 -15.94 -13.02 -5.74
CA GLY A 93 -15.92 -11.71 -6.38
C GLY A 93 -15.89 -10.55 -5.39
N GLU A 94 -15.53 -10.81 -4.15
CA GLU A 94 -15.41 -9.80 -3.10
C GLU A 94 -14.02 -9.16 -3.10
N ALA A 95 -13.92 -8.01 -2.45
CA ALA A 95 -12.64 -7.34 -2.24
C ALA A 95 -12.01 -7.78 -0.93
N SER A 96 -10.71 -8.02 -0.94
CA SER A 96 -9.91 -8.13 0.27
C SER A 96 -9.24 -6.81 0.56
N THR A 97 -9.37 -6.31 1.80
CA THR A 97 -8.88 -4.98 2.17
C THR A 97 -8.04 -5.06 3.44
N ARG A 98 -6.90 -4.38 3.42
CA ARG A 98 -6.08 -4.16 4.59
C ARG A 98 -5.91 -2.65 4.78
N THR A 99 -6.29 -2.13 5.95
CA THR A 99 -6.21 -0.71 6.29
C THR A 99 -5.31 -0.54 7.50
N PHE A 100 -4.46 0.48 7.46
CA PHE A 100 -3.59 0.87 8.55
C PHE A 100 -3.98 2.26 9.06
N LEU A 101 -3.81 2.50 10.34
CA LEU A 101 -3.93 3.84 10.88
C LEU A 101 -2.82 4.72 10.28
N ARG A 102 -3.14 5.99 10.06
CA ARG A 102 -2.34 6.91 9.24
C ARG A 102 -0.84 6.91 9.54
N GLU A 103 -0.45 6.90 10.82
CA GLU A 103 0.96 6.98 11.22
C GLU A 103 1.57 5.61 11.55
N GLU A 104 0.76 4.56 11.52
CA GLU A 104 1.15 3.22 11.90
C GLU A 104 1.32 2.28 10.71
N GLY A 105 1.01 2.74 9.51
CA GLY A 105 1.19 1.94 8.31
C GLY A 105 2.66 1.61 8.07
N PRO A 106 2.92 0.45 7.48
CA PRO A 106 4.30 0.08 7.15
C PRO A 106 4.91 1.09 6.19
N ARG A 107 6.18 1.40 6.42
CA ARG A 107 6.93 2.39 5.64
C ARG A 107 8.15 1.74 5.03
N GLY A 108 8.30 1.87 3.73
CA GLY A 108 9.48 1.40 3.03
C GLY A 108 10.72 2.23 3.32
N LEU A 109 11.83 1.76 2.85
CA LEU A 109 13.07 2.52 2.86
C LEU A 109 13.04 3.59 1.78
N ARG A 110 14.03 4.47 1.78
CA ARG A 110 14.15 5.54 0.78
C ARG A 110 14.30 4.92 -0.61
N ASP A 111 13.52 5.41 -1.56
CA ASP A 111 13.48 4.95 -2.96
C ASP A 111 13.01 3.48 -3.14
N GLU A 112 12.50 2.86 -2.09
CA GLU A 112 12.06 1.47 -2.14
C GLU A 112 10.65 1.35 -2.70
N VAL A 113 10.47 0.51 -3.72
CA VAL A 113 9.18 0.26 -4.37
C VAL A 113 8.28 -0.61 -3.50
N LEU A 114 6.97 -0.41 -3.64
CA LEU A 114 5.97 -1.32 -3.11
C LEU A 114 5.64 -2.35 -4.19
N SER A 115 5.72 -3.61 -3.84
CA SER A 115 5.53 -4.72 -4.77
C SER A 115 4.52 -5.72 -4.25
N GLY A 116 4.01 -6.54 -5.15
CA GLY A 116 3.15 -7.64 -4.80
C GLY A 116 3.34 -8.83 -5.74
N ARG A 117 2.79 -9.96 -5.35
CA ARG A 117 2.92 -11.20 -6.10
C ARG A 117 1.84 -12.19 -5.72
N TRP A 118 1.28 -12.88 -6.70
CA TRP A 118 0.42 -14.02 -6.42
C TRP A 118 1.23 -15.19 -5.88
N LEU A 119 0.70 -15.84 -4.86
CA LEU A 119 1.27 -17.06 -4.28
C LEU A 119 0.47 -18.29 -4.74
N GLY A 120 1.14 -19.43 -4.78
CA GLY A 120 0.49 -20.69 -5.18
C GLY A 120 -0.01 -20.65 -6.62
N THR A 121 -1.25 -21.10 -6.84
CA THR A 121 -1.87 -21.05 -8.18
C THR A 121 -2.33 -19.63 -8.47
N PRO A 122 -1.78 -18.98 -9.50
CA PRO A 122 -2.19 -17.62 -9.84
C PRO A 122 -3.62 -17.59 -10.42
N PRO A 123 -4.29 -16.42 -10.38
CA PRO A 123 -5.60 -16.28 -10.99
C PRO A 123 -5.55 -16.40 -12.51
N THR A 124 -6.68 -16.72 -13.12
CA THR A 124 -6.82 -16.76 -14.58
C THR A 124 -7.33 -15.44 -15.15
N THR A 125 -7.84 -14.55 -14.29
CA THR A 125 -8.35 -13.23 -14.69
C THR A 125 -7.56 -12.12 -13.98
N VAL A 126 -7.56 -10.94 -14.59
CA VAL A 126 -6.94 -9.75 -14.04
C VAL A 126 -7.75 -9.26 -12.84
N HIS A 127 -7.07 -8.96 -11.75
CA HIS A 127 -7.65 -8.36 -10.55
C HIS A 127 -7.21 -6.90 -10.44
N LYS A 128 -8.06 -6.07 -9.87
CA LYS A 128 -7.73 -4.68 -9.62
C LYS A 128 -7.09 -4.56 -8.24
N ILE A 129 -5.91 -3.96 -8.16
CA ILE A 129 -5.21 -3.70 -6.90
C ILE A 129 -5.15 -2.19 -6.70
N VAL A 130 -5.82 -1.71 -5.65
CA VAL A 130 -5.88 -0.29 -5.33
C VAL A 130 -5.06 -0.03 -4.08
N VAL A 131 -4.06 0.82 -4.19
CA VAL A 131 -3.15 1.17 -3.11
C VAL A 131 -3.35 2.64 -2.75
N GLU A 132 -3.62 2.90 -1.48
CA GLU A 132 -3.58 4.25 -0.90
C GLU A 132 -2.31 4.37 -0.06
N TYR A 133 -1.56 5.44 -0.29
CA TYR A 133 -0.26 5.63 0.35
C TYR A 133 0.05 7.10 0.51
N SER A 134 1.02 7.41 1.35
CA SER A 134 1.66 8.73 1.38
C SER A 134 3.12 8.60 0.95
N ASP A 135 3.61 9.64 0.29
CA ASP A 135 4.98 9.73 -0.22
C ASP A 135 5.73 10.66 0.72
N GLU A 136 6.54 10.09 1.60
CA GLU A 136 7.18 10.80 2.71
C GLU A 136 8.67 11.03 2.49
N SER A 137 9.19 12.05 3.15
CA SER A 137 10.63 12.32 3.16
C SER A 137 11.41 11.40 4.13
#